data_28a833dac4c193f5aa1d1a5d5d912b9e
#
_entry.id   28a833dac4c193f5aa1d1a5d5d912b9e
#
_cell.length_a   1.000
_cell.length_b   1.000
_cell.length_c   1.000
_cell.angle_alpha   90.00
_cell.angle_beta   90.00
_cell.angle_gamma   90.00
#
_symmetry.space_group_name_H-M   'P 1'
#
loop_
_entity.id
_entity.type
_entity.pdbx_description
1 polymer ?
#
loop_
_entity_poly.entity_id
_entity_poly.type
_entity_poly.pdbx_seq_one_letter_code
_entity_poly.pdbx_strand_id
1 'polypeptide(L)'
;MSSLQIIQDHDKWRKGTGGAPAGLAGESDGNAYAGLDLNLVTFASSTFSGSSFTATTFVDAVWTSCQFSGCAFSRCDMQRIHISGCSFVGCTFDASQFKASTFSGCTFTRCNWTALNFDASHWSRVNLLACSGRQVSAAYLQGEQVDFTGSRFEDMQLTNARIN
;
A
#
# COMPACT_ATOMS: atom_id res chain seq x y z
N MET A 1 8.29 18.70 -13.08
CA MET A 1 6.88 18.36 -12.91
C MET A 1 6.62 18.04 -11.46
N SER A 2 5.45 18.45 -10.95
CA SER A 2 5.05 18.11 -9.59
C SER A 2 4.59 16.65 -9.51
N SER A 3 4.58 16.08 -8.30
CA SER A 3 4.05 14.75 -8.09
C SER A 3 2.60 14.64 -8.58
N LEU A 4 1.79 15.67 -8.32
CA LEU A 4 0.40 15.72 -8.77
C LEU A 4 0.31 15.53 -10.29
N GLN A 5 1.11 16.28 -11.03
CA GLN A 5 1.12 16.21 -12.49
C GLN A 5 1.55 14.84 -12.99
N ILE A 6 2.61 14.29 -12.42
CA ILE A 6 3.15 12.98 -12.81
C ILE A 6 2.09 11.90 -12.57
N ILE A 7 1.46 11.93 -11.40
CA ILE A 7 0.45 10.92 -11.04
C ILE A 7 -0.79 11.03 -11.93
N GLN A 8 -1.28 12.26 -12.16
CA GLN A 8 -2.44 12.46 -13.02
C GLN A 8 -2.14 12.09 -14.48
N ASP A 9 -0.93 12.33 -14.96
CA ASP A 9 -0.53 11.94 -16.30
C ASP A 9 -0.51 10.43 -16.48
N HIS A 10 -0.13 9.68 -15.44
CA HIS A 10 -0.17 8.22 -15.49
C HIS A 10 -1.62 7.73 -15.65
N ASP A 11 -2.55 8.31 -14.89
CA ASP A 11 -3.97 7.97 -15.00
C ASP A 11 -4.49 8.23 -16.42
N LYS A 12 -4.16 9.38 -16.99
CA LYS A 12 -4.54 9.69 -18.37
C LYS A 12 -3.99 8.68 -19.36
N TRP A 13 -2.73 8.30 -19.18
CA TRP A 13 -2.10 7.29 -20.02
C TRP A 13 -2.84 5.96 -19.93
N ARG A 14 -3.17 5.53 -18.71
CA ARG A 14 -3.93 4.29 -18.50
C ARG A 14 -5.31 4.32 -19.16
N LYS A 15 -5.96 5.48 -19.12
CA LYS A 15 -7.30 5.66 -19.69
C LYS A 15 -7.29 5.96 -21.19
N GLY A 16 -6.12 6.08 -21.79
CA GLY A 16 -6.00 6.35 -23.23
C GLY A 16 -6.36 7.78 -23.63
N THR A 17 -6.25 8.74 -22.70
CA THR A 17 -6.65 10.15 -22.94
C THR A 17 -5.45 11.09 -22.97
N GLY A 18 -4.26 10.59 -23.20
CA GLY A 18 -3.04 11.38 -23.20
C GLY A 18 -2.12 10.98 -22.06
N GLY A 19 -1.34 11.92 -21.54
CA GLY A 19 -0.44 11.65 -20.43
C GLY A 19 0.73 10.77 -20.81
N ALA A 20 1.36 10.17 -19.81
CA ALA A 20 2.52 9.30 -19.98
C ALA A 20 2.64 8.35 -18.79
N PRO A 21 3.18 7.13 -18.99
CA PRO A 21 3.47 6.25 -17.87
C PRO A 21 4.44 6.91 -16.91
N ALA A 22 4.15 6.81 -15.62
CA ALA A 22 4.94 7.52 -14.61
C ALA A 22 5.81 6.58 -13.81
N GLY A 23 7.06 7.03 -13.62
CA GLY A 23 7.85 6.63 -12.48
C GLY A 23 8.05 7.84 -11.60
N LEU A 24 7.50 7.84 -10.39
CA LEU A 24 7.74 8.90 -9.43
C LEU A 24 9.03 8.57 -8.69
N ALA A 25 10.03 9.44 -8.80
CA ALA A 25 11.32 9.20 -8.17
C ALA A 25 11.82 10.47 -7.48
N GLY A 26 12.15 10.37 -6.19
CA GLY A 26 12.71 11.49 -5.44
C GLY A 26 11.75 12.66 -5.27
N GLU A 27 10.43 12.40 -5.31
CA GLU A 27 9.41 13.44 -5.23
C GLU A 27 8.76 13.48 -3.84
N SER A 28 8.09 14.60 -3.56
CA SER A 28 7.28 14.76 -2.35
C SER A 28 5.84 15.03 -2.75
N ASP A 29 4.90 14.40 -2.04
CA ASP A 29 3.49 14.55 -2.33
C ASP A 29 2.69 14.77 -1.05
N GLY A 30 1.58 15.48 -1.16
CA GLY A 30 0.62 15.72 -0.07
C GLY A 30 -0.78 15.97 -0.62
N ASN A 31 -1.11 15.42 -1.77
CA ASN A 31 -2.35 15.70 -2.47
C ASN A 31 -3.41 14.62 -2.24
N ALA A 32 -4.66 14.95 -2.53
CA ALA A 32 -5.77 14.01 -2.49
C ALA A 32 -6.10 13.55 -3.91
N TYR A 33 -6.20 12.22 -4.07
CA TYR A 33 -6.48 11.59 -5.36
C TYR A 33 -7.72 10.71 -5.23
N ALA A 34 -8.58 10.73 -6.25
CA ALA A 34 -9.80 9.93 -6.25
C ALA A 34 -10.09 9.38 -7.66
N GLY A 35 -10.44 8.11 -7.71
CA GLY A 35 -10.89 7.47 -8.95
C GLY A 35 -9.82 7.33 -10.01
N LEU A 36 -8.55 7.26 -9.64
CA LEU A 36 -7.46 7.16 -10.60
C LEU A 36 -7.12 5.71 -10.93
N ASP A 37 -6.67 5.48 -12.14
CA ASP A 37 -6.07 4.22 -12.56
C ASP A 37 -4.55 4.36 -12.49
N LEU A 38 -3.96 3.89 -11.40
CA LEU A 38 -2.51 3.92 -11.20
C LEU A 38 -1.91 2.52 -11.27
N ASN A 39 -2.57 1.63 -12.02
CA ASN A 39 -2.02 0.31 -12.27
C ASN A 39 -0.65 0.44 -12.95
N LEU A 40 0.29 -0.41 -12.55
CA LEU A 40 1.65 -0.44 -13.10
C LEU A 40 2.51 0.79 -12.74
N VAL A 41 2.01 1.72 -11.92
CA VAL A 41 2.80 2.89 -11.53
C VAL A 41 4.00 2.46 -10.70
N THR A 42 5.12 3.18 -10.84
CA THR A 42 6.28 2.97 -9.97
C THR A 42 6.50 4.21 -9.12
N PHE A 43 6.61 3.98 -7.81
CA PHE A 43 7.02 5.00 -6.85
C PHE A 43 8.36 4.59 -6.27
N ALA A 44 9.36 5.42 -6.40
CA ALA A 44 10.69 5.13 -5.87
C ALA A 44 11.24 6.31 -5.09
N SER A 45 11.79 6.05 -3.92
CA SER A 45 12.52 7.05 -3.11
C SER A 45 11.74 8.35 -2.94
N SER A 46 10.42 8.25 -2.81
CA SER A 46 9.52 9.40 -2.72
C SER A 46 8.87 9.45 -1.34
N THR A 47 8.47 10.66 -0.94
CA THR A 47 7.87 10.92 0.36
C THR A 47 6.44 11.41 0.19
N PHE A 48 5.52 10.74 0.86
CA PHE A 48 4.09 11.07 0.84
C PHE A 48 3.71 11.50 2.26
N SER A 49 3.24 12.73 2.41
CA SER A 49 2.85 13.25 3.71
C SER A 49 1.44 13.81 3.63
N GLY A 50 0.50 13.17 4.30
CA GLY A 50 -0.90 13.55 4.26
C GLY A 50 -1.57 13.29 2.92
N SER A 51 -0.97 12.50 2.04
CA SER A 51 -1.60 12.13 0.76
C SER A 51 -2.77 11.20 0.98
N SER A 52 -3.79 11.28 0.15
CA SER A 52 -4.91 10.35 0.21
C SER A 52 -5.25 9.80 -1.16
N PHE A 53 -5.58 8.52 -1.20
CA PHE A 53 -6.00 7.83 -2.42
C PHE A 53 -7.32 7.13 -2.13
N THR A 54 -8.36 7.51 -2.87
CA THR A 54 -9.70 6.98 -2.69
C THR A 54 -10.18 6.36 -3.99
N ALA A 55 -10.73 5.17 -3.94
CA ALA A 55 -11.25 4.47 -5.11
C ALA A 55 -10.25 4.45 -6.28
N THR A 56 -8.98 4.28 -5.95
CA THR A 56 -7.87 4.32 -6.90
C THR A 56 -7.30 2.91 -7.03
N THR A 57 -6.86 2.55 -8.23
CA THR A 57 -6.26 1.23 -8.46
C THR A 57 -4.76 1.32 -8.59
N PHE A 58 -4.08 0.33 -8.00
CA PHE A 58 -2.62 0.18 -8.02
C PHE A 58 -2.24 -1.26 -8.36
N VAL A 59 -3.01 -1.91 -9.23
CA VAL A 59 -2.77 -3.31 -9.58
C VAL A 59 -1.42 -3.44 -10.27
N ASP A 60 -0.60 -4.37 -9.81
CA ASP A 60 0.75 -4.61 -10.32
C ASP A 60 1.69 -3.40 -10.19
N ALA A 61 1.38 -2.45 -9.33
CA ALA A 61 2.28 -1.32 -9.06
C ALA A 61 3.50 -1.77 -8.26
N VAL A 62 4.55 -0.97 -8.30
CA VAL A 62 5.80 -1.24 -7.57
C VAL A 62 6.20 0.00 -6.79
N TRP A 63 6.28 -0.14 -5.48
CA TRP A 63 6.73 0.94 -4.58
C TRP A 63 8.03 0.51 -3.93
N THR A 64 9.07 1.33 -4.05
CA THR A 64 10.40 1.01 -3.52
C THR A 64 10.95 2.18 -2.72
N SER A 65 11.38 1.92 -1.49
CA SER A 65 12.07 2.90 -0.64
C SER A 65 11.31 4.21 -0.45
N CYS A 66 9.97 4.13 -0.40
CA CYS A 66 9.12 5.30 -0.19
C CYS A 66 8.75 5.44 1.29
N GLN A 67 8.42 6.66 1.69
CA GLN A 67 7.96 6.97 3.03
C GLN A 67 6.57 7.58 2.98
N PHE A 68 5.66 7.01 3.75
CA PHE A 68 4.27 7.46 3.84
C PHE A 68 3.99 7.86 5.28
N SER A 69 3.59 9.10 5.49
CA SER A 69 3.28 9.63 6.83
C SER A 69 1.89 10.25 6.82
N GLY A 70 1.01 9.77 7.70
CA GLY A 70 -0.36 10.30 7.80
C GLY A 70 -1.17 10.16 6.53
N CYS A 71 -0.87 9.19 5.67
CA CYS A 71 -1.58 8.98 4.42
C CYS A 71 -2.81 8.10 4.63
N ALA A 72 -3.77 8.21 3.72
CA ALA A 72 -4.98 7.40 3.77
C ALA A 72 -5.22 6.71 2.43
N PHE A 73 -5.55 5.42 2.51
CA PHE A 73 -5.89 4.60 1.34
C PHE A 73 -7.27 3.99 1.60
N SER A 74 -8.27 4.40 0.82
CA SER A 74 -9.64 3.96 1.02
C SER A 74 -10.21 3.41 -0.29
N ARG A 75 -10.77 2.21 -0.23
CA ARG A 75 -11.38 1.53 -1.38
C ARG A 75 -10.43 1.47 -2.56
N CYS A 76 -9.18 1.14 -2.29
CA CYS A 76 -8.17 0.98 -3.33
C CYS A 76 -8.01 -0.48 -3.70
N ASP A 77 -7.69 -0.73 -4.97
CA ASP A 77 -7.37 -2.07 -5.44
C ASP A 77 -5.86 -2.17 -5.63
N MET A 78 -5.23 -2.89 -4.71
CA MET A 78 -3.77 -3.06 -4.68
C MET A 78 -3.39 -4.52 -4.88
N GLN A 79 -4.16 -5.26 -5.68
CA GLN A 79 -3.84 -6.66 -5.95
C GLN A 79 -2.50 -6.76 -6.68
N ARG A 80 -1.71 -7.72 -6.24
CA ARG A 80 -0.39 -8.00 -6.81
C ARG A 80 0.59 -6.81 -6.77
N ILE A 81 0.37 -5.87 -5.83
CA ILE A 81 1.32 -4.78 -5.62
C ILE A 81 2.61 -5.33 -5.01
N HIS A 82 3.74 -4.75 -5.39
CA HIS A 82 5.03 -5.07 -4.80
C HIS A 82 5.53 -3.84 -4.03
N ILE A 83 5.68 -4.00 -2.71
CA ILE A 83 6.15 -2.91 -1.85
C ILE A 83 7.43 -3.38 -1.16
N SER A 84 8.52 -2.66 -1.37
CA SER A 84 9.84 -3.04 -0.88
C SER A 84 10.52 -1.85 -0.20
N GLY A 85 11.01 -2.07 1.02
CA GLY A 85 11.76 -1.06 1.75
C GLY A 85 10.99 0.20 2.09
N CYS A 86 9.66 0.14 2.16
CA CYS A 86 8.83 1.30 2.44
C CYS A 86 8.49 1.40 3.92
N SER A 87 8.24 2.62 4.38
CA SER A 87 7.85 2.91 5.75
C SER A 87 6.50 3.65 5.74
N PHE A 88 5.58 3.18 6.60
CA PHE A 88 4.26 3.75 6.76
C PHE A 88 4.08 4.14 8.22
N VAL A 89 3.92 5.43 8.49
CA VAL A 89 3.77 5.95 9.86
C VAL A 89 2.44 6.67 9.98
N GLY A 90 1.59 6.22 10.91
CA GLY A 90 0.29 6.86 11.16
C GLY A 90 -0.64 6.82 9.97
N CYS A 91 -0.51 5.85 9.08
CA CYS A 91 -1.35 5.73 7.90
C CYS A 91 -2.61 4.92 8.18
N THR A 92 -3.64 5.17 7.39
CA THR A 92 -4.91 4.45 7.48
C THR A 92 -5.18 3.73 6.16
N PHE A 93 -5.54 2.45 6.27
CA PHE A 93 -5.92 1.62 5.11
C PHE A 93 -7.33 1.10 5.37
N ASP A 94 -8.26 1.37 4.47
CA ASP A 94 -9.66 1.03 4.66
C ASP A 94 -10.25 0.42 3.40
N ALA A 95 -10.97 -0.71 3.57
CA ALA A 95 -11.73 -1.35 2.50
C ALA A 95 -10.91 -1.58 1.22
N SER A 96 -9.65 -1.96 1.38
CA SER A 96 -8.74 -2.09 0.24
C SER A 96 -8.32 -3.54 0.02
N GLN A 97 -7.97 -3.88 -1.23
CA GLN A 97 -7.60 -5.22 -1.64
C GLN A 97 -6.09 -5.31 -1.85
N PHE A 98 -5.44 -6.18 -1.08
CA PHE A 98 -4.01 -6.48 -1.23
C PHE A 98 -3.79 -7.94 -1.61
N LYS A 99 -4.77 -8.59 -2.22
CA LYS A 99 -4.67 -9.99 -2.57
C LYS A 99 -3.46 -10.27 -3.44
N ALA A 100 -2.73 -11.33 -3.11
CA ALA A 100 -1.52 -11.74 -3.84
C ALA A 100 -0.43 -10.66 -3.88
N SER A 101 -0.39 -9.77 -2.89
CA SER A 101 0.65 -8.74 -2.80
C SER A 101 1.94 -9.30 -2.21
N THR A 102 3.05 -8.58 -2.43
CA THR A 102 4.35 -8.92 -1.88
C THR A 102 4.92 -7.72 -1.13
N PHE A 103 5.22 -7.92 0.16
CA PHE A 103 5.86 -6.90 1.00
C PHE A 103 7.23 -7.43 1.42
N SER A 104 8.27 -6.64 1.23
CA SER A 104 9.63 -6.99 1.60
C SER A 104 10.32 -5.85 2.31
N GLY A 105 10.78 -6.07 3.55
CA GLY A 105 11.49 -5.04 4.30
C GLY A 105 10.67 -3.82 4.62
N CYS A 106 9.37 -3.96 4.86
CA CYS A 106 8.46 -2.86 5.11
C CYS A 106 8.17 -2.71 6.60
N THR A 107 7.94 -1.47 7.03
CA THR A 107 7.60 -1.17 8.42
C THR A 107 6.33 -0.33 8.47
N PHE A 108 5.38 -0.77 9.26
CA PHE A 108 4.13 -0.06 9.55
C PHE A 108 4.15 0.32 11.02
N THR A 109 4.12 1.61 11.33
CA THR A 109 4.15 2.10 12.71
C THR A 109 2.90 2.92 12.99
N ARG A 110 2.15 2.54 14.01
CA ARG A 110 0.92 3.24 14.42
C ARG A 110 -0.07 3.41 13.27
N CYS A 111 -0.16 2.40 12.41
CA CYS A 111 -1.13 2.39 11.32
C CYS A 111 -2.43 1.73 11.75
N ASN A 112 -3.51 2.04 11.06
CA ASN A 112 -4.81 1.45 11.31
C ASN A 112 -5.33 0.78 10.05
N TRP A 113 -5.65 -0.51 10.15
CA TRP A 113 -6.15 -1.34 9.05
C TRP A 113 -7.59 -1.74 9.31
N THR A 114 -8.48 -1.51 8.35
CA THR A 114 -9.88 -1.90 8.46
C THR A 114 -10.34 -2.52 7.15
N ALA A 115 -10.94 -3.72 7.23
CA ALA A 115 -11.52 -4.39 6.07
C ALA A 115 -10.53 -4.56 4.92
N LEU A 116 -9.36 -5.12 5.22
CA LEU A 116 -8.32 -5.38 4.22
C LEU A 116 -8.26 -6.86 3.87
N ASN A 117 -7.89 -7.16 2.64
CA ASN A 117 -7.72 -8.52 2.16
C ASN A 117 -6.27 -8.74 1.71
N PHE A 118 -5.54 -9.60 2.43
CA PHE A 118 -4.18 -10.01 2.11
C PHE A 118 -4.11 -11.48 1.71
N ASP A 119 -5.20 -12.06 1.24
CA ASP A 119 -5.21 -13.47 0.89
C ASP A 119 -4.12 -13.77 -0.15
N ALA A 120 -3.44 -14.89 0.06
CA ALA A 120 -2.38 -15.38 -0.83
C ALA A 120 -1.20 -14.39 -1.00
N SER A 121 -1.00 -13.51 -0.02
CA SER A 121 0.11 -12.55 -0.04
C SER A 121 1.36 -13.17 0.55
N HIS A 122 2.51 -12.54 0.26
CA HIS A 122 3.80 -12.96 0.78
C HIS A 122 4.48 -11.79 1.47
N TRP A 123 4.82 -11.97 2.75
CA TRP A 123 5.49 -10.95 3.57
C TRP A 123 6.86 -11.46 3.99
N SER A 124 7.89 -10.67 3.77
CA SER A 124 9.25 -10.97 4.21
C SER A 124 9.83 -9.77 4.93
N ARG A 125 10.22 -9.96 6.19
CA ARG A 125 10.78 -8.88 7.02
C ARG A 125 9.82 -7.70 7.10
N VAL A 126 8.62 -7.95 7.57
CA VAL A 126 7.57 -6.95 7.73
C VAL A 126 7.34 -6.69 9.21
N ASN A 127 7.40 -5.44 9.61
CA ASN A 127 7.18 -5.04 10.99
C ASN A 127 5.88 -4.25 11.09
N LEU A 128 5.00 -4.68 12.00
CA LEU A 128 3.72 -4.03 12.29
C LEU A 128 3.78 -3.59 13.74
N LEU A 129 4.30 -2.39 13.98
CA LEU A 129 4.61 -1.90 15.32
C LEU A 129 3.53 -0.95 15.82
N ALA A 130 2.91 -1.29 16.95
CA ALA A 130 1.87 -0.48 17.56
C ALA A 130 0.73 -0.15 16.59
N CYS A 131 0.41 -1.08 15.70
CA CYS A 131 -0.69 -0.94 14.75
C CYS A 131 -1.97 -1.54 15.32
N SER A 132 -3.10 -1.12 14.77
CA SER A 132 -4.39 -1.71 15.08
C SER A 132 -5.10 -2.09 13.80
N GLY A 133 -5.92 -3.14 13.86
CA GLY A 133 -6.65 -3.57 12.69
C GLY A 133 -7.88 -4.39 13.06
N ARG A 134 -8.84 -4.41 12.16
CA ARG A 134 -10.06 -5.20 12.29
C ARG A 134 -10.55 -5.64 10.92
N GLN A 135 -11.19 -6.80 10.88
CA GLN A 135 -11.75 -7.35 9.65
C GLN A 135 -10.67 -7.51 8.56
N VAL A 136 -9.54 -8.12 8.93
CA VAL A 136 -8.44 -8.37 7.99
C VAL A 136 -8.47 -9.84 7.60
N SER A 137 -8.52 -10.11 6.30
CA SER A 137 -8.42 -11.46 5.76
C SER A 137 -6.99 -11.69 5.26
N ALA A 138 -6.42 -12.81 5.64
CA ALA A 138 -5.05 -13.18 5.24
C ALA A 138 -4.95 -14.71 5.06
N ALA A 139 -5.93 -15.29 4.37
CA ALA A 139 -5.92 -16.71 4.07
C ALA A 139 -4.73 -17.04 3.16
N TYR A 140 -4.02 -18.11 3.49
CA TYR A 140 -2.84 -18.56 2.74
C TYR A 140 -1.69 -17.54 2.72
N LEU A 141 -1.69 -16.57 3.63
CA LEU A 141 -0.57 -15.64 3.77
C LEU A 141 0.68 -16.41 4.17
N GLN A 142 1.80 -16.09 3.53
CA GLN A 142 3.10 -16.61 3.93
C GLN A 142 3.95 -15.45 4.40
N GLY A 143 4.41 -15.54 5.66
CA GLY A 143 5.20 -14.49 6.28
C GLY A 143 6.46 -15.06 6.91
N GLU A 144 7.58 -14.42 6.66
CA GLU A 144 8.88 -14.75 7.24
C GLU A 144 9.44 -13.51 7.92
N GLN A 145 9.91 -13.67 9.16
CA GLN A 145 10.47 -12.57 9.94
C GLN A 145 9.46 -11.42 10.07
N VAL A 146 8.25 -11.75 10.50
CA VAL A 146 7.17 -10.79 10.71
C VAL A 146 7.08 -10.45 12.19
N ASP A 147 7.08 -9.16 12.51
CA ASP A 147 7.02 -8.66 13.89
C ASP A 147 5.73 -7.86 14.08
N PHE A 148 4.91 -8.30 15.04
CA PHE A 148 3.64 -7.66 15.40
C PHE A 148 3.71 -6.93 16.74
N THR A 149 4.89 -6.55 17.20
CA THR A 149 5.09 -5.98 18.54
C THR A 149 4.18 -4.77 18.79
N GLY A 150 3.40 -4.85 19.87
CA GLY A 150 2.50 -3.78 20.30
C GLY A 150 1.27 -3.60 19.42
N SER A 151 1.04 -4.47 18.45
CA SER A 151 -0.11 -4.37 17.54
C SER A 151 -1.29 -5.20 18.06
N ARG A 152 -2.49 -4.74 17.73
CA ARG A 152 -3.72 -5.42 18.11
C ARG A 152 -4.62 -5.56 16.88
N PHE A 153 -4.95 -6.82 16.55
CA PHE A 153 -5.84 -7.12 15.43
C PHE A 153 -7.05 -7.89 15.93
N GLU A 154 -8.24 -7.44 15.53
CA GLU A 154 -9.51 -8.09 15.81
C GLU A 154 -10.11 -8.62 14.52
N ASP A 155 -10.76 -9.80 14.56
CA ASP A 155 -11.37 -10.45 13.40
C ASP A 155 -10.36 -10.66 12.26
N MET A 156 -9.16 -11.13 12.59
CA MET A 156 -8.17 -11.47 11.59
C MET A 156 -8.33 -12.93 11.17
N GLN A 157 -8.54 -13.17 9.88
CA GLN A 157 -8.75 -14.50 9.31
C GLN A 157 -7.42 -15.00 8.74
N LEU A 158 -6.87 -16.03 9.38
CA LEU A 158 -5.55 -16.58 9.03
C LEU A 158 -5.62 -18.02 8.54
N THR A 159 -6.69 -18.39 7.86
CA THR A 159 -6.89 -19.76 7.37
C THR A 159 -5.72 -20.19 6.50
N ASN A 160 -5.04 -21.28 6.89
CA ASN A 160 -3.88 -21.82 6.18
C ASN A 160 -2.73 -20.80 6.02
N ALA A 161 -2.67 -19.79 6.86
CA ALA A 161 -1.55 -18.85 6.87
C ALA A 161 -0.34 -19.48 7.60
N ARG A 162 0.86 -19.10 7.17
CA ARG A 162 2.12 -19.48 7.79
C ARG A 162 2.92 -18.22 8.06
N ILE A 163 3.08 -17.88 9.33
CA ILE A 163 3.77 -16.66 9.73
C ILE A 163 4.84 -17.02 10.75
N ASN A 164 6.08 -16.65 10.46
CA ASN A 164 7.23 -16.84 11.35
C ASN A 164 7.73 -15.51 11.90
#